data_8a02558b6abf103b8745f9d54dd578bf
#
_entry.id   8a02558b6abf103b8745f9d54dd578bf
#
_cell.length_a   1.000
_cell.length_b   1.000
_cell.length_c   1.000
_cell.angle_alpha   90.00
_cell.angle_beta   90.00
_cell.angle_gamma   90.00
#
_symmetry.space_group_name_H-M   'P 1'
#
loop_
_entity.id
_entity.type
_entity.pdbx_description
1 polymer ?
#
loop_
_entity_poly.entity_id
_entity_poly.type
_entity_poly.pdbx_seq_one_letter_code
_entity_poly.pdbx_strand_id
1 'polypeptide(L)'
;LEEARKSPVIVPTAGWDILTSAQTLSVQVPGTAEEYLQTQSGPEGDITGVTWWSRTMDIPVLKKGQKVFLNFGSIRSRAEIFINQRLVDYQIVDNVPFETDITPYIKSGEQVQLAVRITDAGGNHDWRDSRTIPWGDKMLPPGHGFGGITGKVGMKVCNAVYVADIYMQNTPQITTANAILTLQNEKGKTTKQDLRITVYEWQNKEKIVYSKEIKGVSLNKGMNELKIPVSAPDAKLWSVDDPNLYVCEVELSEGQNWVDKDSRRFGFRWFEASGIGDDAVFRLNGKRIMLRSAISWSFWPVNGIFPSEELAERQIRIAKELGLNMLNFHRFIGNTDVMNYADELGLLYFEEPGGFRLDVR
;
A
#
# COMPACT_ATOMS: atom_id res chain seq x y z
N LEU A 1 -23.22 -9.98 3.38
CA LEU A 1 -22.75 -9.50 4.69
C LEU A 1 -23.44 -10.18 5.85
N GLU A 2 -24.75 -10.27 5.84
CA GLU A 2 -25.53 -10.92 6.90
C GLU A 2 -25.27 -12.42 6.98
N GLU A 3 -25.09 -13.05 5.84
CA GLU A 3 -24.72 -14.46 5.73
C GLU A 3 -23.28 -14.71 6.21
N ALA A 4 -22.33 -13.82 5.87
CA ALA A 4 -20.97 -13.86 6.38
C ALA A 4 -20.90 -13.71 7.91
N ARG A 5 -21.77 -12.89 8.50
CA ARG A 5 -21.88 -12.74 9.95
C ARG A 5 -22.38 -13.99 10.67
N LYS A 6 -23.15 -14.81 9.98
CA LYS A 6 -23.71 -16.06 10.53
C LYS A 6 -22.78 -17.26 10.31
N SER A 7 -21.80 -17.15 9.41
CA SER A 7 -20.89 -18.24 9.15
C SER A 7 -19.99 -18.50 10.34
N PRO A 8 -19.89 -19.74 10.84
CA PRO A 8 -18.97 -20.05 11.91
C PRO A 8 -17.54 -19.87 11.41
N VAL A 9 -16.73 -19.14 12.17
CA VAL A 9 -15.29 -19.02 11.92
C VAL A 9 -14.61 -20.15 12.68
N ILE A 10 -14.16 -21.17 11.97
CA ILE A 10 -13.33 -22.24 12.55
C ILE A 10 -11.87 -21.78 12.37
N VAL A 11 -11.23 -21.39 13.45
CA VAL A 11 -9.92 -20.75 13.39
C VAL A 11 -8.91 -21.58 14.17
N PRO A 12 -7.87 -22.12 13.50
CA PRO A 12 -6.72 -22.71 14.17
C PRO A 12 -5.91 -21.66 14.95
N THR A 13 -5.15 -22.10 15.92
CA THR A 13 -4.58 -21.25 16.98
C THR A 13 -3.17 -20.73 16.72
N ALA A 14 -2.47 -21.13 15.66
CA ALA A 14 -1.06 -20.79 15.44
C ALA A 14 -0.81 -20.25 14.02
N GLY A 15 -0.08 -19.13 13.94
CA GLY A 15 0.34 -18.52 12.68
C GLY A 15 -0.82 -17.94 11.86
N TRP A 16 -0.65 -17.82 10.55
CA TRP A 16 -1.73 -17.65 9.61
C TRP A 16 -2.10 -19.01 9.04
N ASP A 17 -3.40 -19.27 8.95
CA ASP A 17 -3.90 -20.50 8.38
C ASP A 17 -4.90 -20.18 7.26
N ILE A 18 -4.86 -20.95 6.20
CA ILE A 18 -5.88 -20.97 5.17
C ILE A 18 -6.79 -22.18 5.39
N LEU A 19 -8.08 -21.95 5.48
CA LEU A 19 -9.08 -22.97 5.65
C LEU A 19 -9.99 -23.01 4.43
N THR A 20 -10.11 -24.19 3.87
CA THR A 20 -11.10 -24.53 2.85
C THR A 20 -12.12 -25.50 3.43
N SER A 21 -13.09 -25.93 2.63
CA SER A 21 -14.03 -26.98 3.03
C SER A 21 -13.36 -28.34 3.25
N ALA A 22 -12.12 -28.54 2.76
CA ALA A 22 -11.44 -29.83 2.75
C ALA A 22 -10.22 -29.89 3.68
N GLN A 23 -9.53 -28.76 3.93
CA GLN A 23 -8.25 -28.78 4.67
C GLN A 23 -7.90 -27.45 5.33
N THR A 24 -7.03 -27.50 6.32
CA THR A 24 -6.39 -26.34 6.94
C THR A 24 -4.88 -26.46 6.72
N LEU A 25 -4.25 -25.40 6.27
CA LEU A 25 -2.81 -25.32 6.02
C LEU A 25 -2.22 -24.13 6.77
N SER A 26 -1.04 -24.31 7.35
CA SER A 26 -0.25 -23.19 7.88
C SER A 26 0.51 -22.52 6.75
N VAL A 27 0.36 -21.21 6.64
CA VAL A 27 0.84 -20.40 5.52
C VAL A 27 1.56 -19.15 6.00
N GLN A 28 2.25 -18.50 5.09
CA GLN A 28 2.85 -17.18 5.29
C GLN A 28 2.04 -16.11 4.58
N VAL A 29 2.09 -14.89 5.11
CA VAL A 29 1.50 -13.70 4.51
C VAL A 29 2.62 -12.69 4.27
N PRO A 30 2.72 -12.10 3.06
CA PRO A 30 1.84 -12.23 1.91
C PRO A 30 1.81 -13.61 1.27
N GLY A 31 0.67 -13.99 0.68
CA GLY A 31 0.49 -15.26 -0.02
C GLY A 31 -0.84 -15.32 -0.78
N THR A 32 -0.95 -16.25 -1.72
CA THR A 32 -2.19 -16.54 -2.46
C THR A 32 -2.70 -17.95 -2.15
N ALA A 33 -3.98 -18.18 -2.34
CA ALA A 33 -4.59 -19.49 -2.18
C ALA A 33 -3.96 -20.51 -3.16
N GLU A 34 -3.68 -20.07 -4.37
CA GLU A 34 -3.07 -20.88 -5.44
C GLU A 34 -1.67 -21.36 -5.09
N GLU A 35 -0.92 -20.53 -4.36
CA GLU A 35 0.43 -20.89 -3.89
C GLU A 35 0.40 -22.08 -2.92
N TYR A 36 -0.59 -22.10 -2.05
CA TYR A 36 -0.68 -23.09 -0.98
C TYR A 36 -1.58 -24.30 -1.27
N LEU A 37 -2.56 -24.13 -2.15
CA LEU A 37 -3.53 -25.15 -2.50
C LEU A 37 -3.19 -25.81 -3.85
N GLN A 38 -1.93 -25.84 -4.24
CA GLN A 38 -1.47 -26.38 -5.51
C GLN A 38 -1.95 -27.80 -5.73
N THR A 39 -2.45 -28.07 -6.94
CA THR A 39 -2.63 -29.42 -7.44
C THR A 39 -1.30 -29.97 -7.95
N GLN A 40 -1.20 -31.30 -8.23
CA GLN A 40 0.04 -31.90 -8.75
C GLN A 40 0.52 -31.33 -10.10
N SER A 41 -0.31 -30.55 -10.78
CA SER A 41 -0.03 -29.91 -12.08
C SER A 41 0.58 -28.51 -12.01
N GLY A 42 0.80 -27.96 -10.83
CA GLY A 42 1.32 -26.61 -10.62
C GLY A 42 0.24 -25.59 -10.28
N PRO A 43 0.57 -24.30 -10.16
CA PRO A 43 -0.41 -23.28 -9.83
C PRO A 43 -1.40 -23.14 -10.99
N GLU A 44 -2.52 -23.79 -10.86
CA GLU A 44 -3.69 -23.54 -11.71
C GLU A 44 -4.39 -22.30 -11.15
N GLY A 45 -4.04 -21.12 -11.62
CA GLY A 45 -4.55 -19.82 -11.13
C GLY A 45 -6.05 -19.64 -11.25
N ASP A 46 -6.83 -20.57 -10.71
CA ASP A 46 -8.29 -20.56 -10.77
C ASP A 46 -8.92 -21.24 -9.55
N ILE A 47 -8.36 -20.99 -8.36
CA ILE A 47 -9.01 -21.42 -7.13
C ILE A 47 -10.10 -20.41 -6.80
N THR A 48 -11.28 -20.65 -7.37
CA THR A 48 -12.46 -19.80 -7.15
C THR A 48 -13.17 -20.14 -5.85
N GLY A 49 -13.87 -19.18 -5.28
CA GLY A 49 -14.72 -19.38 -4.12
C GLY A 49 -14.25 -18.65 -2.88
N VAL A 50 -14.37 -19.29 -1.73
CA VAL A 50 -14.09 -18.67 -0.44
C VAL A 50 -12.94 -19.36 0.26
N THR A 51 -11.95 -18.54 0.69
CA THR A 51 -10.90 -18.96 1.59
C THR A 51 -10.96 -18.17 2.89
N TRP A 52 -10.57 -18.81 4.00
CA TRP A 52 -10.48 -18.18 5.31
C TRP A 52 -9.03 -18.15 5.74
N TRP A 53 -8.52 -16.96 6.01
CA TRP A 53 -7.16 -16.72 6.49
C TRP A 53 -7.25 -16.26 7.94
N SER A 54 -6.52 -16.90 8.84
CA SER A 54 -6.68 -16.59 10.25
C SER A 54 -5.38 -16.65 11.02
N ARG A 55 -5.33 -15.87 12.08
CA ARG A 55 -4.27 -15.96 13.09
C ARG A 55 -4.74 -15.44 14.44
N THR A 56 -4.09 -15.90 15.49
CA THR A 56 -4.19 -15.29 16.82
C THR A 56 -3.23 -14.10 16.92
N MET A 57 -3.68 -13.01 17.53
CA MET A 57 -2.90 -11.80 17.74
C MET A 57 -2.97 -11.35 19.18
N ASP A 58 -1.85 -10.87 19.71
CA ASP A 58 -1.80 -10.24 21.03
C ASP A 58 -2.01 -8.72 20.87
N ILE A 59 -3.02 -8.20 21.53
CA ILE A 59 -3.27 -6.75 21.59
C ILE A 59 -2.35 -6.16 22.66
N PRO A 60 -1.58 -5.11 22.35
CA PRO A 60 -0.73 -4.49 23.35
C PRO A 60 -1.53 -3.87 24.49
N VAL A 61 -0.86 -3.61 25.61
CA VAL A 61 -1.46 -2.87 26.72
C VAL A 61 -1.66 -1.42 26.27
N LEU A 62 -2.92 -1.01 26.16
CA LEU A 62 -3.32 0.30 25.63
C LEU A 62 -3.48 1.33 26.75
N LYS A 63 -3.03 2.55 26.51
CA LYS A 63 -3.37 3.72 27.33
C LYS A 63 -4.78 4.20 26.99
N LYS A 64 -5.40 4.89 27.91
CA LYS A 64 -6.75 5.46 27.71
C LYS A 64 -6.80 6.35 26.47
N GLY A 65 -7.72 6.03 25.56
CA GLY A 65 -7.96 6.78 24.33
C GLY A 65 -7.05 6.39 23.15
N GLN A 66 -6.15 5.42 23.32
CA GLN A 66 -5.42 4.87 22.17
C GLN A 66 -6.34 4.05 21.28
N LYS A 67 -6.00 4.03 20.00
CA LYS A 67 -6.66 3.27 18.95
C LYS A 67 -5.73 2.21 18.36
N VAL A 68 -6.32 1.18 17.84
CA VAL A 68 -5.59 0.10 17.15
C VAL A 68 -6.17 -0.10 15.77
N PHE A 69 -5.30 -0.02 14.77
CA PHE A 69 -5.63 -0.28 13.37
C PHE A 69 -4.88 -1.52 12.89
N LEU A 70 -5.53 -2.30 12.06
CA LEU A 70 -4.89 -3.30 11.21
C LEU A 70 -4.64 -2.67 9.85
N ASN A 71 -3.39 -2.71 9.40
CA ASN A 71 -2.97 -2.21 8.09
C ASN A 71 -2.76 -3.40 7.19
N PHE A 72 -3.51 -3.47 6.11
CA PHE A 72 -3.32 -4.45 5.05
C PHE A 72 -2.68 -3.76 3.87
N GLY A 73 -1.52 -4.24 3.42
CA GLY A 73 -0.85 -3.70 2.23
C GLY A 73 -1.65 -3.96 0.97
N SER A 74 -2.28 -5.10 0.86
CA SER A 74 -3.31 -5.41 -0.13
C SER A 74 -3.98 -6.74 0.18
N ILE A 75 -5.22 -6.90 -0.24
CA ILE A 75 -5.93 -8.18 -0.28
C ILE A 75 -6.57 -8.31 -1.66
N ARG A 76 -6.63 -9.52 -2.17
CA ARG A 76 -7.29 -9.86 -3.41
C ARG A 76 -8.18 -11.09 -3.22
N SER A 77 -9.46 -11.10 -3.63
CA SER A 77 -10.20 -9.98 -4.23
C SER A 77 -11.02 -9.24 -3.17
N ARG A 78 -12.20 -9.74 -2.86
CA ARG A 78 -13.11 -9.19 -1.86
C ARG A 78 -12.78 -9.74 -0.48
N ALA A 79 -12.62 -8.87 0.50
CA ALA A 79 -12.28 -9.24 1.88
C ALA A 79 -13.34 -8.82 2.89
N GLU A 80 -13.60 -9.69 3.85
CA GLU A 80 -14.37 -9.41 5.06
C GLU A 80 -13.48 -9.71 6.27
N ILE A 81 -13.32 -8.72 7.14
CA ILE A 81 -12.40 -8.78 8.29
C ILE A 81 -13.20 -9.07 9.56
N PHE A 82 -12.79 -10.08 10.30
CA PHE A 82 -13.44 -10.50 11.55
C PHE A 82 -12.47 -10.45 12.72
N ILE A 83 -12.93 -9.94 13.85
CA ILE A 83 -12.26 -10.05 15.14
C ILE A 83 -13.17 -10.85 16.09
N ASN A 84 -12.65 -11.95 16.65
CA ASN A 84 -13.41 -12.84 17.54
C ASN A 84 -14.79 -13.18 16.96
N GLN A 85 -14.84 -13.62 15.69
CA GLN A 85 -16.04 -13.99 14.94
C GLN A 85 -17.01 -12.82 14.62
N ARG A 86 -16.64 -11.60 14.95
CA ARG A 86 -17.44 -10.42 14.67
C ARG A 86 -16.92 -9.71 13.42
N LEU A 87 -17.76 -9.50 12.41
CA LEU A 87 -17.42 -8.71 11.24
C LEU A 87 -17.14 -7.26 11.66
N VAL A 88 -15.96 -6.77 11.33
CA VAL A 88 -15.50 -5.42 11.70
C VAL A 88 -15.31 -4.52 10.49
N ASP A 89 -14.97 -5.09 9.34
CA ASP A 89 -14.74 -4.32 8.12
C ASP A 89 -14.97 -5.16 6.86
N TYR A 90 -15.04 -4.47 5.73
CA TYR A 90 -15.32 -5.03 4.43
C TYR A 90 -14.64 -4.23 3.32
N GLN A 91 -13.83 -4.88 2.50
CA GLN A 91 -13.09 -4.27 1.40
C GLN A 91 -13.41 -4.95 0.07
N ILE A 92 -13.63 -4.15 -0.97
CA ILE A 92 -13.92 -4.62 -2.34
C ILE A 92 -12.93 -4.10 -3.38
N VAL A 93 -11.99 -3.25 -2.98
CA VAL A 93 -11.00 -2.69 -3.90
C VAL A 93 -9.73 -3.53 -3.83
N ASP A 94 -9.39 -4.14 -4.95
CA ASP A 94 -8.23 -5.01 -5.08
C ASP A 94 -6.90 -4.24 -5.07
N ASN A 95 -5.87 -4.88 -4.54
CA ASN A 95 -4.47 -4.46 -4.68
C ASN A 95 -4.14 -3.05 -4.16
N VAL A 96 -4.93 -2.53 -3.23
CA VAL A 96 -4.67 -1.24 -2.59
C VAL A 96 -4.51 -1.40 -1.08
N PRO A 97 -3.65 -0.59 -0.44
CA PRO A 97 -3.56 -0.55 1.01
C PRO A 97 -4.86 -0.03 1.64
N PHE A 98 -5.22 -0.58 2.80
CA PHE A 98 -6.30 -0.07 3.62
C PHE A 98 -6.05 -0.31 5.11
N GLU A 99 -6.74 0.45 5.94
CA GLU A 99 -6.68 0.35 7.39
C GLU A 99 -8.06 0.02 7.96
N THR A 100 -8.09 -0.90 8.93
CA THR A 100 -9.31 -1.30 9.65
C THR A 100 -9.20 -0.91 11.12
N ASP A 101 -10.07 -0.03 11.61
CA ASP A 101 -10.15 0.32 13.05
C ASP A 101 -10.78 -0.84 13.85
N ILE A 102 -9.94 -1.57 14.59
CA ILE A 102 -10.39 -2.67 15.43
C ILE A 102 -10.63 -2.26 16.89
N THR A 103 -10.38 -1.01 17.25
CA THR A 103 -10.49 -0.49 18.63
C THR A 103 -11.83 -0.82 19.30
N PRO A 104 -13.00 -0.69 18.63
CA PRO A 104 -14.29 -0.98 19.27
C PRO A 104 -14.55 -2.46 19.56
N TYR A 105 -13.67 -3.35 19.08
CA TYR A 105 -13.87 -4.81 19.09
C TYR A 105 -12.87 -5.55 19.96
N ILE A 106 -11.95 -4.81 20.60
CA ILE A 106 -10.83 -5.37 21.37
C ILE A 106 -10.76 -4.78 22.79
N LYS A 107 -10.05 -5.49 23.67
CA LYS A 107 -9.66 -4.98 25.00
C LYS A 107 -8.14 -4.90 25.10
N SER A 108 -7.67 -3.97 25.94
CA SER A 108 -6.25 -3.78 26.22
C SER A 108 -5.61 -5.06 26.78
N GLY A 109 -4.53 -5.52 26.17
CA GLY A 109 -3.75 -6.68 26.63
C GLY A 109 -4.41 -8.03 26.40
N GLU A 110 -5.50 -8.12 25.64
CA GLU A 110 -6.13 -9.40 25.32
C GLU A 110 -5.51 -10.07 24.08
N GLN A 111 -5.73 -11.36 23.98
CA GLN A 111 -5.48 -12.13 22.77
C GLN A 111 -6.78 -12.24 21.97
N VAL A 112 -6.71 -11.97 20.65
CA VAL A 112 -7.86 -12.01 19.75
C VAL A 112 -7.60 -12.91 18.55
N GLN A 113 -8.65 -13.46 17.99
CA GLN A 113 -8.61 -14.13 16.70
C GLN A 113 -8.93 -13.14 15.59
N LEU A 114 -7.98 -12.95 14.68
CA LEU A 114 -8.21 -12.31 13.40
C LEU A 114 -8.58 -13.37 12.37
N ALA A 115 -9.67 -13.17 11.65
CA ALA A 115 -10.00 -13.96 10.47
C ALA A 115 -10.36 -13.05 9.31
N VAL A 116 -9.86 -13.40 8.14
CA VAL A 116 -10.13 -12.70 6.89
C VAL A 116 -10.79 -13.69 5.95
N ARG A 117 -12.04 -13.43 5.60
CA ARG A 117 -12.76 -14.17 4.58
C ARG A 117 -12.50 -13.53 3.24
N ILE A 118 -11.87 -14.25 2.35
CA ILE A 118 -11.57 -13.79 1.00
C ILE A 118 -12.47 -14.52 0.03
N THR A 119 -13.20 -13.78 -0.80
CA THR A 119 -13.99 -14.31 -1.88
C THR A 119 -13.31 -14.00 -3.19
N ASP A 120 -12.81 -15.02 -3.84
CA ASP A 120 -12.34 -14.94 -5.22
C ASP A 120 -13.47 -15.39 -6.14
N ALA A 121 -13.94 -14.48 -6.95
CA ALA A 121 -15.02 -14.74 -7.89
C ALA A 121 -14.54 -15.52 -9.12
N GLY A 122 -13.22 -15.70 -9.29
CA GLY A 122 -12.62 -16.37 -10.41
C GLY A 122 -12.91 -15.69 -11.76
N GLY A 123 -12.76 -16.43 -12.84
CA GLY A 123 -13.01 -15.97 -14.20
C GLY A 123 -14.49 -15.62 -14.52
N ASN A 124 -15.38 -15.62 -13.54
CA ASN A 124 -16.76 -15.19 -13.70
C ASN A 124 -16.96 -13.67 -13.74
N HIS A 125 -15.90 -12.89 -13.54
CA HIS A 125 -15.94 -11.55 -14.03
C HIS A 125 -15.94 -11.60 -15.56
N ASP A 126 -16.92 -11.00 -16.20
CA ASP A 126 -17.04 -10.83 -17.66
C ASP A 126 -15.87 -10.01 -18.26
N TRP A 127 -14.68 -10.35 -17.89
CA TRP A 127 -13.45 -9.71 -18.33
C TRP A 127 -12.88 -10.54 -19.46
N ARG A 128 -12.80 -9.97 -20.63
CA ARG A 128 -12.14 -10.62 -21.78
C ARG A 128 -10.69 -11.02 -21.52
N ASP A 129 -10.12 -10.53 -20.42
CA ASP A 129 -8.76 -10.78 -19.97
C ASP A 129 -8.62 -11.96 -18.99
N SER A 130 -9.70 -12.60 -18.60
CA SER A 130 -9.69 -13.81 -17.75
C SER A 130 -9.25 -15.07 -18.50
N ARG A 131 -8.61 -14.93 -19.66
CA ARG A 131 -8.10 -16.05 -20.45
C ARG A 131 -6.67 -16.35 -20.09
N THR A 132 -6.33 -17.63 -20.01
CA THR A 132 -4.93 -18.07 -19.96
C THR A 132 -4.11 -17.49 -21.10
N ILE A 133 -2.91 -17.00 -20.80
CA ILE A 133 -2.01 -16.40 -21.77
C ILE A 133 -0.90 -17.37 -22.10
N PRO A 134 -0.67 -17.74 -23.39
CA PRO A 134 0.45 -18.56 -23.79
C PRO A 134 1.77 -17.86 -23.47
N TRP A 135 2.66 -18.56 -22.77
CA TRP A 135 4.01 -18.10 -22.47
C TRP A 135 5.01 -19.20 -22.75
N GLY A 136 5.52 -19.23 -23.96
CA GLY A 136 6.33 -20.35 -24.44
C GLY A 136 5.52 -21.64 -24.49
N ASP A 137 5.98 -22.66 -23.79
CA ASP A 137 5.33 -23.96 -23.62
C ASP A 137 4.38 -24.02 -22.41
N LYS A 138 4.20 -22.91 -21.71
CA LYS A 138 3.35 -22.78 -20.53
C LYS A 138 2.14 -21.90 -20.83
N MET A 139 1.08 -22.14 -20.05
CA MET A 139 -0.06 -21.24 -19.99
C MET A 139 0.04 -20.48 -18.69
N LEU A 140 0.11 -19.14 -18.77
CA LEU A 140 -0.02 -18.31 -17.57
C LEU A 140 -1.50 -18.21 -17.22
N PRO A 141 -1.86 -18.46 -15.96
CA PRO A 141 -3.20 -18.20 -15.50
C PRO A 141 -3.48 -16.70 -15.58
N PRO A 142 -4.75 -16.31 -15.77
CA PRO A 142 -5.11 -14.91 -15.75
C PRO A 142 -4.79 -14.34 -14.36
N GLY A 143 -4.11 -13.20 -14.31
CA GLY A 143 -3.78 -12.52 -13.05
C GLY A 143 -5.00 -12.16 -12.19
N HIS A 144 -6.20 -12.38 -12.70
CA HIS A 144 -7.48 -12.14 -12.04
C HIS A 144 -7.99 -13.32 -11.20
N GLY A 145 -7.43 -14.51 -11.36
CA GLY A 145 -7.83 -15.71 -10.65
C GLY A 145 -7.10 -15.95 -9.33
N PHE A 146 -6.18 -15.09 -8.91
CA PHE A 146 -5.41 -15.30 -7.69
C PHE A 146 -6.03 -14.56 -6.51
N GLY A 147 -6.45 -15.29 -5.48
CA GLY A 147 -7.01 -14.74 -4.24
C GLY A 147 -6.09 -14.90 -3.03
N GLY A 148 -6.01 -13.91 -2.15
CA GLY A 148 -5.20 -14.02 -0.95
C GLY A 148 -4.89 -12.70 -0.27
N ILE A 149 -4.11 -12.77 0.79
CA ILE A 149 -3.52 -11.59 1.43
C ILE A 149 -2.19 -11.29 0.73
N THR A 150 -2.23 -10.40 -0.25
CA THR A 150 -1.14 -10.15 -1.20
C THR A 150 -0.19 -9.05 -0.78
N GLY A 151 -0.47 -8.38 0.35
CA GLY A 151 0.38 -7.37 0.97
C GLY A 151 0.71 -7.69 2.43
N LYS A 152 1.73 -7.01 2.96
CA LYS A 152 2.11 -7.14 4.38
C LYS A 152 0.95 -6.73 5.29
N VAL A 153 0.79 -7.43 6.40
CA VAL A 153 -0.20 -7.09 7.44
C VAL A 153 0.52 -6.58 8.67
N GLY A 154 0.11 -5.41 9.15
CA GLY A 154 0.66 -4.76 10.33
C GLY A 154 -0.39 -4.33 11.33
N MET A 155 0.04 -4.01 12.53
CA MET A 155 -0.79 -3.40 13.57
C MET A 155 -0.20 -2.03 13.92
N LYS A 156 -1.02 -0.99 13.87
CA LYS A 156 -0.66 0.39 14.25
C LYS A 156 -1.43 0.77 15.50
N VAL A 157 -0.72 1.30 16.51
CA VAL A 157 -1.32 1.87 17.71
C VAL A 157 -1.13 3.37 17.69
N CYS A 158 -2.22 4.11 17.70
CA CYS A 158 -2.23 5.58 17.67
C CYS A 158 -2.82 6.15 18.95
N ASN A 159 -2.47 7.40 19.27
CA ASN A 159 -3.17 8.17 20.29
C ASN A 159 -4.51 8.71 19.74
N ALA A 160 -5.32 9.32 20.61
CA ALA A 160 -6.60 9.92 20.19
C ALA A 160 -6.47 11.11 19.24
N VAL A 161 -5.26 11.67 19.10
CA VAL A 161 -4.91 12.63 18.05
C VAL A 161 -3.68 12.07 17.36
N TYR A 162 -3.76 11.86 16.05
CA TYR A 162 -2.71 11.20 15.31
C TYR A 162 -2.58 11.71 13.86
N VAL A 163 -1.45 11.42 13.26
CA VAL A 163 -1.18 11.64 11.82
C VAL A 163 -1.81 10.48 11.06
N ALA A 164 -2.86 10.77 10.31
CA ALA A 164 -3.56 9.75 9.51
C ALA A 164 -2.90 9.57 8.14
N ASP A 165 -2.41 10.64 7.50
CA ASP A 165 -1.66 10.55 6.26
C ASP A 165 -0.70 11.73 6.06
N ILE A 166 0.34 11.50 5.27
CA ILE A 166 1.32 12.49 4.81
C ILE A 166 1.44 12.34 3.30
N TYR A 167 1.01 13.36 2.56
CA TYR A 167 1.21 13.42 1.12
C TYR A 167 2.18 14.55 0.75
N MET A 168 3.30 14.18 0.13
CA MET A 168 4.30 15.15 -0.34
C MET A 168 4.04 15.50 -1.81
N GLN A 169 3.35 16.62 -2.02
CA GLN A 169 3.03 17.13 -3.35
C GLN A 169 4.17 18.01 -3.87
N ASN A 170 4.98 17.50 -4.78
CA ASN A 170 5.98 18.27 -5.48
C ASN A 170 5.37 19.43 -6.27
N THR A 171 6.14 20.48 -6.51
CA THR A 171 5.70 21.66 -7.28
C THR A 171 6.59 21.88 -8.51
N PRO A 172 6.15 22.68 -9.50
CA PRO A 172 6.99 23.05 -10.64
C PRO A 172 8.30 23.76 -10.25
N GLN A 173 8.29 24.44 -9.10
CA GLN A 173 9.51 25.01 -8.52
C GLN A 173 10.32 23.87 -7.87
N ILE A 174 11.41 23.51 -8.52
CA ILE A 174 12.28 22.42 -8.06
C ILE A 174 12.75 22.64 -6.61
N THR A 175 12.99 21.55 -5.88
CA THR A 175 13.31 21.54 -4.43
C THR A 175 12.22 22.14 -3.52
N THR A 176 11.01 22.30 -4.03
CA THR A 176 9.86 22.69 -3.22
C THR A 176 8.74 21.64 -3.31
N ALA A 177 8.02 21.49 -2.21
CA ALA A 177 6.86 20.62 -2.12
C ALA A 177 5.84 21.20 -1.14
N ASN A 178 4.61 20.71 -1.19
CA ASN A 178 3.65 20.92 -0.12
C ASN A 178 3.51 19.63 0.67
N ALA A 179 3.74 19.67 1.97
CA ALA A 179 3.32 18.62 2.87
C ALA A 179 1.82 18.80 3.13
N ILE A 180 1.00 17.92 2.58
CA ILE A 180 -0.44 17.83 2.84
C ILE A 180 -0.61 16.78 3.92
N LEU A 181 -1.01 17.21 5.11
CA LEU A 181 -1.11 16.38 6.29
C LEU A 181 -2.58 16.16 6.62
N THR A 182 -2.98 14.91 6.73
CA THR A 182 -4.27 14.54 7.30
C THR A 182 -4.09 14.18 8.76
N LEU A 183 -4.68 14.98 9.66
CA LEU A 183 -4.59 14.80 11.10
C LEU A 183 -5.98 14.43 11.63
N GLN A 184 -6.05 13.36 12.42
CA GLN A 184 -7.29 12.90 13.02
C GLN A 184 -7.36 13.27 14.49
N ASN A 185 -8.49 13.83 14.92
CA ASN A 185 -8.78 14.16 16.32
C ASN A 185 -10.05 13.43 16.80
N GLU A 186 -9.86 12.39 17.60
CA GLU A 186 -10.93 11.57 18.18
C GLU A 186 -11.36 11.99 19.58
N LYS A 187 -10.80 13.09 20.14
CA LYS A 187 -11.10 13.53 21.52
C LYS A 187 -12.50 14.13 21.71
N GLY A 188 -13.33 14.15 20.67
CA GLY A 188 -14.72 14.63 20.76
C GLY A 188 -14.87 16.16 20.86
N LYS A 189 -13.78 16.91 20.96
CA LYS A 189 -13.72 18.38 21.03
C LYS A 189 -12.51 18.91 20.28
N THR A 190 -12.52 20.20 19.95
CA THR A 190 -11.34 20.87 19.38
C THR A 190 -10.17 20.80 20.38
N THR A 191 -8.97 20.47 19.88
CA THR A 191 -7.74 20.41 20.65
C THR A 191 -6.66 21.28 20.00
N LYS A 192 -5.65 21.65 20.78
CA LYS A 192 -4.45 22.31 20.25
C LYS A 192 -3.27 21.37 20.35
N GLN A 193 -2.53 21.26 19.26
CA GLN A 193 -1.33 20.45 19.16
C GLN A 193 -0.17 21.29 18.64
N ASP A 194 1.03 20.99 19.08
CA ASP A 194 2.22 21.48 18.40
C ASP A 194 2.61 20.47 17.35
N LEU A 195 3.07 20.95 16.21
CA LEU A 195 3.44 20.16 15.05
C LEU A 195 4.89 20.43 14.70
N ARG A 196 5.69 19.39 14.52
CA ARG A 196 7.02 19.48 13.92
C ARG A 196 7.06 18.69 12.63
N ILE A 197 7.58 19.32 11.58
CA ILE A 197 7.86 18.69 10.31
C ILE A 197 9.35 18.73 10.08
N THR A 198 9.95 17.59 9.81
CA THR A 198 11.38 17.48 9.50
C THR A 198 11.54 16.69 8.20
N VAL A 199 12.31 17.23 7.26
CA VAL A 199 12.71 16.53 6.03
C VAL A 199 14.20 16.28 6.06
N TYR A 200 14.59 15.02 5.92
CA TYR A 200 15.98 14.58 5.95
C TYR A 200 16.27 13.55 4.85
N GLU A 201 17.54 13.36 4.49
CA GLU A 201 17.93 12.35 3.51
C GLU A 201 17.53 10.95 3.99
N TRP A 202 16.93 10.15 3.12
CA TRP A 202 16.36 8.85 3.48
C TRP A 202 17.31 7.90 4.22
N GLN A 203 18.58 7.85 3.82
CA GLN A 203 19.59 6.98 4.45
C GLN A 203 20.42 7.68 5.52
N ASN A 204 20.17 8.96 5.78
CA ASN A 204 20.93 9.75 6.74
C ASN A 204 20.03 10.75 7.48
N LYS A 205 19.45 10.29 8.59
CA LYS A 205 18.52 11.11 9.40
C LYS A 205 19.16 12.39 9.98
N GLU A 206 20.47 12.44 10.11
CA GLU A 206 21.18 13.61 10.62
C GLU A 206 21.26 14.73 9.58
N LYS A 207 21.11 14.38 8.30
CA LYS A 207 21.16 15.35 7.21
C LYS A 207 19.80 15.95 6.92
N ILE A 208 19.41 16.89 7.76
CA ILE A 208 18.14 17.61 7.67
C ILE A 208 18.25 18.71 6.60
N VAL A 209 17.30 18.71 5.66
CA VAL A 209 17.19 19.74 4.59
C VAL A 209 16.05 20.72 4.83
N TYR A 210 15.13 20.39 5.73
CA TYR A 210 14.04 21.27 6.15
C TYR A 210 13.55 20.89 7.55
N SER A 211 13.27 21.90 8.39
CA SER A 211 12.60 21.70 9.67
C SER A 211 11.72 22.90 9.99
N LYS A 212 10.53 22.63 10.48
CA LYS A 212 9.59 23.67 10.92
C LYS A 212 8.77 23.17 12.10
N GLU A 213 8.65 24.03 13.11
CA GLU A 213 7.74 23.83 14.24
C GLU A 213 6.58 24.83 14.15
N ILE A 214 5.36 24.35 14.35
CA ILE A 214 4.14 25.17 14.34
C ILE A 214 3.43 24.93 15.67
N LYS A 215 3.34 25.99 16.49
CA LYS A 215 2.73 25.93 17.82
C LYS A 215 1.22 26.13 17.78
N GLY A 216 0.51 25.40 18.62
CA GLY A 216 -0.90 25.62 18.90
C GLY A 216 -1.85 25.42 17.72
N VAL A 217 -1.52 24.47 16.82
CA VAL A 217 -2.40 24.10 15.69
C VAL A 217 -3.74 23.64 16.25
N SER A 218 -4.82 24.32 15.88
CA SER A 218 -6.17 23.98 16.30
C SER A 218 -6.74 22.87 15.43
N LEU A 219 -7.02 21.71 16.02
CA LEU A 219 -7.60 20.56 15.36
C LEU A 219 -9.05 20.38 15.81
N ASN A 220 -9.99 20.53 14.90
CA ASN A 220 -11.40 20.22 15.14
C ASN A 220 -11.61 18.73 15.37
N LYS A 221 -12.73 18.33 15.97
CA LYS A 221 -13.12 16.94 16.04
C LYS A 221 -13.19 16.34 14.64
N GLY A 222 -12.65 15.14 14.46
CA GLY A 222 -12.59 14.42 13.19
C GLY A 222 -11.34 14.76 12.38
N MET A 223 -11.46 14.67 11.06
CA MET A 223 -10.39 14.88 10.10
C MET A 223 -10.06 16.37 9.92
N ASN A 224 -8.78 16.69 9.88
CA ASN A 224 -8.25 18.02 9.63
C ASN A 224 -7.16 17.90 8.57
N GLU A 225 -7.21 18.74 7.54
CA GLU A 225 -6.17 18.83 6.52
C GLU A 225 -5.35 20.12 6.72
N LEU A 226 -4.04 19.99 6.67
CA LEU A 226 -3.09 21.08 6.72
C LEU A 226 -2.17 21.01 5.51
N LYS A 227 -2.02 22.13 4.80
CA LYS A 227 -1.07 22.28 3.70
C LYS A 227 0.10 23.17 4.13
N ILE A 228 1.29 22.60 4.17
CA ILE A 228 2.49 23.26 4.66
C ILE A 228 3.54 23.30 3.56
N PRO A 229 3.93 24.51 3.10
CA PRO A 229 5.00 24.64 2.11
C PRO A 229 6.34 24.18 2.70
N VAL A 230 7.04 23.36 1.94
CA VAL A 230 8.40 22.89 2.20
C VAL A 230 9.32 23.45 1.13
N SER A 231 10.38 24.15 1.52
CA SER A 231 11.43 24.63 0.62
C SER A 231 12.77 24.13 1.13
N ALA A 232 13.45 23.37 0.31
CA ALA A 232 14.72 22.72 0.64
C ALA A 232 15.76 23.01 -0.47
N PRO A 233 16.30 24.25 -0.56
CA PRO A 233 17.14 24.67 -1.66
C PRO A 233 18.42 23.83 -1.81
N ASP A 234 18.91 23.25 -0.72
CA ASP A 234 20.10 22.40 -0.71
C ASP A 234 19.81 20.92 -1.01
N ALA A 235 18.53 20.57 -1.20
CA ALA A 235 18.16 19.21 -1.53
C ALA A 235 18.55 18.84 -2.96
N LYS A 236 19.05 17.62 -3.13
CA LYS A 236 19.29 17.04 -4.46
C LYS A 236 17.98 16.56 -5.07
N LEU A 237 17.83 16.76 -6.37
CA LEU A 237 16.67 16.28 -7.09
C LEU A 237 16.75 14.77 -7.30
N TRP A 238 15.60 14.13 -7.29
CA TRP A 238 15.47 12.76 -7.76
C TRP A 238 15.48 12.75 -9.30
N SER A 239 16.28 11.89 -9.89
CA SER A 239 16.25 11.62 -11.33
C SER A 239 16.48 10.13 -11.59
N VAL A 240 16.28 9.70 -12.83
CA VAL A 240 16.50 8.29 -13.22
C VAL A 240 17.98 7.85 -13.09
N ASP A 241 18.92 8.79 -13.15
CA ASP A 241 20.35 8.51 -13.04
C ASP A 241 20.93 8.82 -11.66
N ASP A 242 20.24 9.65 -10.86
CA ASP A 242 20.62 10.04 -9.48
C ASP A 242 19.36 10.12 -8.60
N PRO A 243 18.88 8.98 -8.08
CA PRO A 243 17.58 8.87 -7.39
C PRO A 243 17.66 9.28 -5.91
N ASN A 244 17.81 10.57 -5.65
CA ASN A 244 17.90 11.10 -4.29
C ASN A 244 16.51 11.09 -3.61
N LEU A 245 16.44 10.42 -2.46
CA LEU A 245 15.21 10.28 -1.67
C LEU A 245 15.33 10.93 -0.30
N TYR A 246 14.20 11.39 0.20
CA TYR A 246 14.04 12.05 1.49
C TYR A 246 12.89 11.42 2.28
N VAL A 247 12.88 11.65 3.57
CA VAL A 247 11.78 11.32 4.47
C VAL A 247 11.21 12.60 5.04
N CYS A 248 9.92 12.79 4.89
CA CYS A 248 9.14 13.77 5.64
C CYS A 248 8.62 13.09 6.90
N GLU A 249 9.14 13.48 8.05
CA GLU A 249 8.70 13.03 9.37
C GLU A 249 7.82 14.12 9.99
N VAL A 250 6.65 13.73 10.50
CA VAL A 250 5.70 14.62 11.16
C VAL A 250 5.48 14.12 12.57
N GLU A 251 5.68 15.00 13.55
CA GLU A 251 5.48 14.72 14.96
C GLU A 251 4.40 15.66 15.53
N LEU A 252 3.51 15.11 16.32
CA LEU A 252 2.51 15.86 17.08
C LEU A 252 2.86 15.86 18.57
N SER A 253 2.68 16.99 19.24
CA SER A 253 2.85 17.06 20.69
C SER A 253 1.68 17.77 21.37
N GLU A 254 1.36 17.34 22.58
CA GLU A 254 0.43 18.00 23.49
C GLU A 254 1.22 18.55 24.68
N GLY A 255 1.42 19.86 24.69
CA GLY A 255 2.35 20.50 25.62
C GLY A 255 3.79 20.05 25.37
N GLN A 256 4.43 19.47 26.38
CA GLN A 256 5.81 19.00 26.28
C GLN A 256 5.93 17.51 25.83
N ASN A 257 4.80 16.82 25.66
CA ASN A 257 4.80 15.40 25.36
C ASN A 257 4.53 15.16 23.88
N TRP A 258 5.44 14.46 23.20
CA TRP A 258 5.17 13.93 21.86
C TRP A 258 4.11 12.82 21.99
N VAL A 259 3.05 12.95 21.20
CA VAL A 259 1.88 12.08 21.29
C VAL A 259 1.71 11.18 20.08
N ASP A 260 2.21 11.60 18.92
CA ASP A 260 2.15 10.79 17.72
C ASP A 260 3.24 11.17 16.72
N LYS A 261 3.55 10.24 15.82
CA LYS A 261 4.55 10.42 14.78
C LYS A 261 4.29 9.50 13.60
N ASP A 262 4.42 10.04 12.41
CA ASP A 262 4.41 9.26 11.16
C ASP A 262 5.39 9.85 10.15
N SER A 263 5.71 9.09 9.09
CA SER A 263 6.67 9.53 8.10
C SER A 263 6.33 9.01 6.69
N ARG A 264 6.74 9.77 5.67
CA ARG A 264 6.57 9.42 4.27
C ARG A 264 7.86 9.64 3.50
N ARG A 265 8.30 8.62 2.74
CA ARG A 265 9.42 8.75 1.82
C ARG A 265 8.97 9.41 0.52
N PHE A 266 9.81 10.27 -0.07
CA PHE A 266 9.55 10.95 -1.34
C PHE A 266 10.86 11.44 -1.97
N GLY A 267 10.79 11.88 -3.24
CA GLY A 267 11.89 12.57 -3.91
C GLY A 267 11.44 13.93 -4.42
N PHE A 268 12.30 14.94 -4.35
CA PHE A 268 12.04 16.22 -5.03
C PHE A 268 12.18 16.03 -6.51
N ARG A 269 11.05 16.04 -7.24
CA ARG A 269 11.00 15.85 -8.69
C ARG A 269 9.77 16.52 -9.29
N TRP A 270 9.89 16.99 -10.52
CA TRP A 270 8.78 17.52 -11.28
C TRP A 270 8.76 16.91 -12.68
N PHE A 271 7.69 16.21 -13.02
CA PHE A 271 7.47 15.65 -14.33
C PHE A 271 6.33 16.39 -15.02
N GLU A 272 6.56 16.80 -16.28
CA GLU A 272 5.55 17.50 -17.05
C GLU A 272 5.59 17.14 -18.53
N ALA A 273 4.43 17.25 -19.17
CA ALA A 273 4.32 17.34 -20.61
C ALA A 273 4.24 18.83 -21.00
N SER A 274 5.09 19.28 -21.89
CA SER A 274 5.13 20.67 -22.34
C SER A 274 5.13 20.74 -23.87
N GLY A 275 4.59 21.83 -24.45
CA GLY A 275 4.41 22.00 -25.90
C GLY A 275 3.11 21.36 -26.40
N ILE A 276 2.81 21.61 -27.68
CA ILE A 276 1.63 21.10 -28.39
C ILE A 276 2.07 20.62 -29.79
N GLY A 277 1.47 19.49 -30.24
CA GLY A 277 1.79 18.95 -31.57
C GLY A 277 3.25 18.50 -31.66
N ASP A 278 3.95 18.94 -32.69
CA ASP A 278 5.35 18.53 -32.97
C ASP A 278 6.37 19.04 -31.94
N ASP A 279 6.00 20.06 -31.14
CA ASP A 279 6.83 20.60 -30.08
C ASP A 279 6.57 19.91 -28.71
N ALA A 280 5.66 18.95 -28.67
CA ALA A 280 5.33 18.23 -27.43
C ALA A 280 6.52 17.41 -26.93
N VAL A 281 6.93 17.65 -25.69
CA VAL A 281 8.04 16.93 -25.06
C VAL A 281 7.72 16.62 -23.60
N PHE A 282 8.25 15.53 -23.11
CA PHE A 282 8.29 15.25 -21.66
C PHE A 282 9.53 15.88 -21.03
N ARG A 283 9.35 16.41 -19.83
CA ARG A 283 10.44 16.96 -19.03
C ARG A 283 10.43 16.37 -17.63
N LEU A 284 11.61 16.05 -17.14
CA LEU A 284 11.86 15.71 -15.74
C LEU A 284 12.79 16.77 -15.16
N ASN A 285 12.35 17.48 -14.13
CA ASN A 285 13.08 18.60 -13.51
C ASN A 285 13.50 19.67 -14.54
N GLY A 286 12.62 19.99 -15.49
CA GLY A 286 12.86 20.95 -16.57
C GLY A 286 13.72 20.44 -17.73
N LYS A 287 14.38 19.29 -17.62
CA LYS A 287 15.18 18.69 -18.68
C LYS A 287 14.32 17.75 -19.54
N ARG A 288 14.48 17.84 -20.87
CA ARG A 288 13.80 16.90 -21.78
C ARG A 288 14.19 15.46 -21.45
N ILE A 289 13.20 14.59 -21.37
CA ILE A 289 13.38 13.15 -21.19
C ILE A 289 12.67 12.39 -22.31
N MET A 290 13.33 11.39 -22.86
CA MET A 290 12.71 10.42 -23.75
C MET A 290 12.37 9.18 -22.96
N LEU A 291 11.09 8.81 -22.94
CA LEU A 291 10.63 7.63 -22.21
C LEU A 291 10.96 6.37 -23.01
N ARG A 292 11.73 5.49 -22.40
CA ARG A 292 12.02 4.15 -22.89
C ARG A 292 11.36 3.18 -21.93
N SER A 293 10.22 2.64 -22.34
CA SER A 293 9.34 1.87 -21.49
C SER A 293 9.13 0.44 -22.01
N ALA A 294 8.87 -0.45 -21.08
CA ALA A 294 8.31 -1.77 -21.33
C ALA A 294 7.05 -1.97 -20.49
N ILE A 295 6.19 -2.87 -20.93
CA ILE A 295 4.98 -3.25 -20.21
C ILE A 295 5.31 -4.28 -19.14
N SER A 296 4.83 -4.06 -17.92
CA SER A 296 4.77 -5.06 -16.86
C SER A 296 3.32 -5.48 -16.66
N TRP A 297 3.05 -6.77 -16.81
CA TRP A 297 1.73 -7.35 -16.58
C TRP A 297 1.51 -7.77 -15.12
N SER A 298 2.48 -7.54 -14.25
CA SER A 298 2.45 -7.99 -12.84
C SER A 298 2.23 -9.49 -12.67
N PHE A 299 2.69 -10.29 -13.62
CA PHE A 299 2.71 -11.74 -13.48
C PHE A 299 4.05 -12.18 -12.89
N TRP A 300 3.98 -12.93 -11.80
CA TRP A 300 5.13 -13.37 -11.05
C TRP A 300 5.20 -14.87 -10.95
N PRO A 301 6.39 -15.50 -10.98
CA PRO A 301 6.54 -16.93 -11.18
C PRO A 301 5.93 -17.78 -10.09
N VAL A 302 5.89 -17.47 -8.87
CA VAL A 302 5.53 -18.40 -7.78
C VAL A 302 4.05 -18.35 -7.43
N ASN A 303 3.52 -17.15 -7.23
CA ASN A 303 2.17 -16.94 -6.73
C ASN A 303 1.25 -16.19 -7.70
N GLY A 304 1.78 -15.81 -8.85
CA GLY A 304 1.05 -15.21 -9.95
C GLY A 304 0.91 -13.70 -9.94
N ILE A 305 0.81 -13.03 -8.80
CA ILE A 305 0.38 -11.62 -8.76
C ILE A 305 1.20 -10.66 -7.90
N PHE A 306 2.11 -11.14 -7.09
CA PHE A 306 3.02 -10.27 -6.35
C PHE A 306 4.44 -10.86 -6.29
N PRO A 307 5.48 -10.03 -6.26
CA PRO A 307 6.86 -10.48 -6.17
C PRO A 307 7.29 -10.71 -4.73
N SER A 308 8.31 -11.54 -4.53
CA SER A 308 9.19 -11.37 -3.38
C SER A 308 9.95 -10.04 -3.48
N GLU A 309 10.48 -9.54 -2.35
CA GLU A 309 11.31 -8.33 -2.36
C GLU A 309 12.50 -8.44 -3.33
N GLU A 310 13.15 -9.62 -3.38
CA GLU A 310 14.24 -9.89 -4.32
C GLU A 310 13.80 -9.80 -5.79
N LEU A 311 12.64 -10.36 -6.12
CA LEU A 311 12.12 -10.29 -7.48
C LEU A 311 11.69 -8.88 -7.86
N ALA A 312 11.12 -8.12 -6.93
CA ALA A 312 10.76 -6.72 -7.14
C ALA A 312 11.99 -5.88 -7.45
N GLU A 313 13.04 -5.98 -6.63
CA GLU A 313 14.31 -5.30 -6.87
C GLU A 313 14.93 -5.69 -8.21
N ARG A 314 14.99 -6.99 -8.48
CA ARG A 314 15.57 -7.54 -9.71
C ARG A 314 14.86 -7.06 -10.96
N GLN A 315 13.54 -6.93 -10.94
CA GLN A 315 12.78 -6.39 -12.08
C GLN A 315 13.26 -4.98 -12.44
N ILE A 316 13.43 -4.11 -11.44
CA ILE A 316 13.86 -2.74 -11.66
C ILE A 316 15.32 -2.68 -12.15
N ARG A 317 16.21 -3.48 -11.56
CA ARG A 317 17.61 -3.56 -11.99
C ARG A 317 17.72 -4.00 -13.45
N ILE A 318 17.04 -5.06 -13.84
CA ILE A 318 17.05 -5.57 -15.21
C ILE A 318 16.47 -4.52 -16.17
N ALA A 319 15.38 -3.86 -15.81
CA ALA A 319 14.82 -2.80 -16.63
C ALA A 319 15.86 -1.70 -16.92
N LYS A 320 16.60 -1.28 -15.90
CA LYS A 320 17.66 -0.28 -16.06
C LYS A 320 18.84 -0.79 -16.88
N GLU A 321 19.28 -2.02 -16.67
CA GLU A 321 20.37 -2.66 -17.45
C GLU A 321 20.02 -2.76 -18.93
N LEU A 322 18.74 -2.96 -19.26
CA LEU A 322 18.22 -2.93 -20.63
C LEU A 322 18.08 -1.50 -21.21
N GLY A 323 18.45 -0.47 -20.44
CA GLY A 323 18.37 0.93 -20.86
C GLY A 323 16.97 1.53 -20.76
N LEU A 324 16.03 0.87 -20.09
CA LEU A 324 14.71 1.43 -19.81
C LEU A 324 14.83 2.49 -18.71
N ASN A 325 13.94 3.48 -18.75
CA ASN A 325 13.80 4.49 -17.71
C ASN A 325 12.36 4.61 -17.18
N MET A 326 11.47 3.74 -17.66
CA MET A 326 10.09 3.65 -17.22
C MET A 326 9.56 2.20 -17.34
N LEU A 327 8.65 1.82 -16.45
CA LEU A 327 7.77 0.67 -16.62
C LEU A 327 6.33 1.14 -16.72
N ASN A 328 5.55 0.50 -17.59
CA ASN A 328 4.11 0.64 -17.66
C ASN A 328 3.47 -0.56 -16.96
N PHE A 329 2.78 -0.32 -15.85
CA PHE A 329 1.96 -1.32 -15.17
C PHE A 329 0.62 -1.45 -15.89
N HIS A 330 0.60 -2.38 -16.84
CA HIS A 330 -0.53 -2.51 -17.75
C HIS A 330 -1.76 -3.06 -17.04
N ARG A 331 -2.80 -2.24 -17.00
CA ARG A 331 -4.14 -2.57 -16.48
C ARG A 331 -4.23 -2.81 -14.97
N PHE A 332 -3.26 -2.37 -14.21
CA PHE A 332 -3.29 -2.49 -12.75
C PHE A 332 -2.47 -1.39 -12.06
N ILE A 333 -2.60 -1.34 -10.74
CA ILE A 333 -1.76 -0.52 -9.86
C ILE A 333 -0.51 -1.32 -9.51
N GLY A 334 0.66 -0.72 -9.66
CA GLY A 334 1.94 -1.38 -9.39
C GLY A 334 2.04 -1.87 -7.94
N ASN A 335 2.68 -3.03 -7.76
CA ASN A 335 2.97 -3.54 -6.43
C ASN A 335 3.86 -2.57 -5.65
N THR A 336 3.54 -2.32 -4.39
CA THR A 336 4.22 -1.34 -3.54
C THR A 336 5.74 -1.57 -3.45
N ASP A 337 6.19 -2.82 -3.34
CA ASP A 337 7.62 -3.12 -3.25
C ASP A 337 8.33 -2.82 -4.59
N VAL A 338 7.69 -3.12 -5.73
CA VAL A 338 8.22 -2.75 -7.06
C VAL A 338 8.32 -1.23 -7.21
N MET A 339 7.31 -0.48 -6.79
CA MET A 339 7.30 0.98 -6.85
C MET A 339 8.37 1.59 -5.92
N ASN A 340 8.56 1.00 -4.73
CA ASN A 340 9.61 1.41 -3.81
C ASN A 340 11.00 1.25 -4.42
N TYR A 341 11.27 0.12 -5.07
CA TYR A 341 12.55 -0.08 -5.77
C TYR A 341 12.69 0.79 -7.02
N ALA A 342 11.59 1.10 -7.71
CA ALA A 342 11.61 2.07 -8.81
C ALA A 342 12.06 3.47 -8.33
N ASP A 343 11.55 3.91 -7.18
CA ASP A 343 11.99 5.16 -6.55
C ASP A 343 13.47 5.11 -6.11
N GLU A 344 13.90 4.00 -5.52
CA GLU A 344 15.26 3.81 -4.99
C GLU A 344 16.33 3.69 -6.07
N LEU A 345 16.00 3.03 -7.16
CA LEU A 345 16.94 2.73 -8.22
C LEU A 345 16.81 3.67 -9.43
N GLY A 346 15.84 4.59 -9.41
CA GLY A 346 15.69 5.61 -10.44
C GLY A 346 14.97 5.11 -11.69
N LEU A 347 13.75 4.60 -11.54
CA LEU A 347 12.89 4.23 -12.65
C LEU A 347 11.55 4.95 -12.53
N LEU A 348 11.05 5.51 -13.63
CA LEU A 348 9.70 6.05 -13.70
C LEU A 348 8.70 4.91 -13.87
N TYR A 349 7.45 5.16 -13.52
CA TYR A 349 6.36 4.22 -13.80
C TYR A 349 5.11 4.95 -14.28
N PHE A 350 4.33 4.25 -15.05
CA PHE A 350 3.01 4.64 -15.49
C PHE A 350 2.01 3.57 -15.07
N GLU A 351 0.95 3.97 -14.38
CA GLU A 351 -0.08 3.08 -13.89
C GLU A 351 -1.38 3.25 -14.67
N GLU A 352 -2.08 2.15 -14.84
CA GLU A 352 -3.39 2.11 -15.49
C GLU A 352 -4.44 1.61 -14.49
N PRO A 353 -4.82 2.44 -13.49
CA PRO A 353 -5.79 2.03 -12.48
C PRO A 353 -7.17 1.82 -13.12
N GLY A 354 -7.85 0.75 -12.67
CA GLY A 354 -9.22 0.45 -13.11
C GLY A 354 -9.35 -0.59 -14.20
N GLY A 355 -8.26 -1.07 -14.77
CA GLY A 355 -8.24 -2.19 -15.72
C GLY A 355 -9.07 -1.95 -16.98
N PHE A 356 -9.39 -3.03 -17.69
CA PHE A 356 -10.23 -2.97 -18.87
C PHE A 356 -11.70 -3.01 -18.50
N ARG A 357 -12.32 -1.89 -18.59
CA ARG A 357 -13.76 -1.84 -18.50
C ARG A 357 -14.36 -1.51 -19.85
N LEU A 358 -14.90 -2.52 -20.52
CA LEU A 358 -15.54 -2.32 -21.82
C LEU A 358 -17.01 -1.88 -21.69
N ASP A 359 -17.67 -2.21 -20.60
CA ASP A 359 -19.07 -1.84 -20.37
C ASP A 359 -19.35 -1.64 -18.88
N VAL A 360 -19.91 -0.51 -18.55
CA VAL A 360 -20.68 -0.29 -17.32
C VAL A 360 -22.15 -0.49 -17.69
N ARG A 361 -22.66 -1.68 -17.51
CA ARG A 361 -24.10 -1.90 -17.54
C ARG A 361 -24.67 -1.90 -16.15
#